data_49479b5f7ca34ae8f07a0c3a4e6dd240
#
_entry.id   49479b5f7ca34ae8f07a0c3a4e6dd240
#
_cell.length_a   1.000
_cell.length_b   1.000
_cell.length_c   1.000
_cell.angle_alpha   90.00
_cell.angle_beta   90.00
_cell.angle_gamma   90.00
#
_symmetry.space_group_name_H-M   'P 1'
#
loop_
_entity.id
_entity.type
_entity.pdbx_description
1 polymer ?
#
loop_
_entity_poly.entity_id
_entity_poly.type
_entity_poly.pdbx_seq_one_letter_code
_entity_poly.pdbx_strand_id
1 'polypeptide(L)'
;MTSLTFDVKTSSVNKGETLYDTILTMSALGVDICVIRHPEVDYYKQLIESPTITASIVNGGDGSGQHPSQSLLDLMTIYQEFGHFDGLKVCIAGDLDHSRVAKSNMQILKRLGATLYFAGPDEWRSAEFEEYGTFVTIDEVIEEVDVMMF
;
A
#
# COMPACT_ATOMS: atom_id res chain seq x y z
N MET A 1 24.67 2.01 -3.88
CA MET A 1 23.42 2.56 -4.42
C MET A 1 23.43 4.08 -4.19
N THR A 2 23.26 4.87 -5.23
CA THR A 2 23.17 6.34 -5.11
C THR A 2 21.69 6.71 -5.11
N SER A 3 21.23 7.47 -4.10
CA SER A 3 19.85 7.96 -4.04
C SER A 3 19.80 9.44 -4.42
N LEU A 4 18.79 9.80 -5.20
CA LEU A 4 18.47 11.18 -5.58
C LEU A 4 17.04 11.48 -5.14
N THR A 5 16.87 12.55 -4.35
CA THR A 5 15.52 13.01 -3.98
C THR A 5 15.05 14.06 -4.97
N PHE A 6 13.83 13.87 -5.49
CA PHE A 6 13.21 14.79 -6.42
C PHE A 6 11.91 15.33 -5.81
N ASP A 7 11.78 16.65 -5.71
CA ASP A 7 10.59 17.32 -5.21
C ASP A 7 9.87 18.01 -6.37
N VAL A 8 8.64 17.59 -6.63
CA VAL A 8 7.75 18.15 -7.66
C VAL A 8 7.53 19.64 -7.49
N LYS A 9 7.48 20.15 -6.24
CA LYS A 9 7.24 21.59 -5.97
C LYS A 9 8.36 22.51 -6.46
N THR A 10 9.58 21.97 -6.58
CA THR A 10 10.76 22.73 -7.00
C THR A 10 11.22 22.39 -8.42
N SER A 11 10.50 21.49 -9.10
CA SER A 11 10.88 20.96 -10.41
C SER A 11 10.15 21.59 -11.59
N SER A 12 10.50 21.17 -12.80
CA SER A 12 9.88 21.55 -14.07
C SER A 12 8.40 21.16 -14.20
N VAL A 13 7.88 20.26 -13.35
CA VAL A 13 6.45 19.92 -13.27
C VAL A 13 5.58 21.18 -13.04
N ASN A 14 6.09 22.14 -12.28
CA ASN A 14 5.43 23.45 -12.12
C ASN A 14 5.31 24.28 -13.43
N LYS A 15 5.99 23.85 -14.49
CA LYS A 15 5.99 24.50 -15.81
C LYS A 15 5.10 23.76 -16.83
N GLY A 16 4.27 22.80 -16.38
CA GLY A 16 3.34 22.05 -17.24
C GLY A 16 3.89 20.70 -17.74
N GLU A 17 5.04 20.25 -17.24
CA GLU A 17 5.56 18.90 -17.51
C GLU A 17 4.71 17.86 -16.78
N THR A 18 4.37 16.76 -17.47
CA THR A 18 3.60 15.65 -16.87
C THR A 18 4.48 14.75 -16.01
N LEU A 19 3.86 13.96 -15.11
CA LEU A 19 4.58 12.91 -14.40
C LEU A 19 5.26 11.94 -15.36
N TYR A 20 4.57 11.59 -16.46
CA TYR A 20 5.10 10.70 -17.49
C TYR A 20 6.39 11.25 -18.11
N ASP A 21 6.41 12.52 -18.52
CA ASP A 21 7.59 13.15 -19.12
C ASP A 21 8.77 13.21 -18.13
N THR A 22 8.47 13.48 -16.86
CA THR A 22 9.48 13.51 -15.80
C THR A 22 10.11 12.13 -15.63
N ILE A 23 9.32 11.06 -15.54
CA ILE A 23 9.84 9.70 -15.35
C ILE A 23 10.55 9.20 -16.62
N LEU A 24 10.06 9.55 -17.81
CA LEU A 24 10.74 9.26 -19.06
C LEU A 24 12.13 9.91 -19.10
N THR A 25 12.24 11.16 -18.69
CA THR A 25 13.53 11.87 -18.61
C THR A 25 14.48 11.20 -17.61
N MET A 26 13.98 10.85 -16.41
CA MET A 26 14.79 10.15 -15.42
C MET A 26 15.27 8.78 -15.92
N SER A 27 14.42 8.05 -16.58
CA SER A 27 14.75 6.77 -17.21
C SER A 27 15.85 6.95 -18.27
N ALA A 28 15.73 7.97 -19.12
CA ALA A 28 16.75 8.30 -20.14
C ALA A 28 18.10 8.73 -19.54
N LEU A 29 18.09 9.29 -18.32
CA LEU A 29 19.30 9.64 -17.57
C LEU A 29 19.93 8.43 -16.84
N GLY A 30 19.35 7.24 -16.95
CA GLY A 30 19.90 6.01 -16.38
C GLY A 30 19.49 5.77 -14.93
N VAL A 31 18.36 6.29 -14.49
CA VAL A 31 17.78 5.95 -13.20
C VAL A 31 17.18 4.54 -13.29
N ASP A 32 17.62 3.64 -12.39
CA ASP A 32 17.16 2.23 -12.39
C ASP A 32 15.81 2.05 -11.70
N ILE A 33 15.56 2.79 -10.62
CA ILE A 33 14.37 2.65 -9.77
C ILE A 33 13.81 4.02 -9.42
N CYS A 34 12.52 4.23 -9.67
CA CYS A 34 11.77 5.40 -9.25
C CYS A 34 10.76 5.03 -8.16
N VAL A 35 10.95 5.53 -6.93
CA VAL A 35 9.96 5.43 -5.86
C VAL A 35 9.09 6.69 -5.92
N ILE A 36 7.79 6.52 -6.20
CA ILE A 36 6.90 7.64 -6.50
C ILE A 36 5.73 7.63 -5.51
N ARG A 37 5.45 8.80 -4.94
CA ARG A 37 4.21 9.08 -4.23
C ARG A 37 3.44 10.18 -4.97
N HIS A 38 2.21 9.89 -5.37
CA HIS A 38 1.40 10.78 -6.19
C HIS A 38 -0.03 10.88 -5.66
N PRO A 39 -0.71 12.04 -5.79
CA PRO A 39 -2.09 12.20 -5.34
C PRO A 39 -3.13 11.49 -6.22
N GLU A 40 -2.79 11.18 -7.46
CA GLU A 40 -3.67 10.49 -8.40
C GLU A 40 -3.64 8.98 -8.18
N VAL A 41 -4.82 8.36 -8.15
CA VAL A 41 -4.99 6.91 -8.05
C VAL A 41 -4.54 6.25 -9.37
N ASP A 42 -3.84 5.12 -9.26
CA ASP A 42 -3.36 4.34 -10.41
C ASP A 42 -2.39 5.08 -11.36
N TYR A 43 -1.77 6.17 -10.92
CA TYR A 43 -0.82 6.97 -11.71
C TYR A 43 0.27 6.11 -12.38
N TYR A 44 0.63 5.01 -11.77
CA TYR A 44 1.72 4.13 -12.23
C TYR A 44 1.36 3.31 -13.47
N LYS A 45 0.08 3.12 -13.79
CA LYS A 45 -0.36 2.28 -14.91
C LYS A 45 0.24 2.74 -16.23
N GLN A 46 0.12 4.02 -16.56
CA GLN A 46 0.70 4.58 -17.77
C GLN A 46 2.23 4.50 -17.82
N LEU A 47 2.89 4.48 -16.65
CA LEU A 47 4.35 4.39 -16.57
C LEU A 47 4.84 2.97 -16.84
N ILE A 48 4.20 1.95 -16.25
CA ILE A 48 4.60 0.55 -16.40
C ILE A 48 4.20 -0.04 -17.75
N GLU A 49 3.18 0.52 -18.41
CA GLU A 49 2.75 0.12 -19.76
C GLU A 49 3.59 0.78 -20.86
N SER A 50 4.41 1.77 -20.52
CA SER A 50 5.23 2.48 -21.48
C SER A 50 6.41 1.63 -21.97
N PRO A 51 6.58 1.45 -23.30
CA PRO A 51 7.72 0.72 -23.84
C PRO A 51 9.05 1.48 -23.75
N THR A 52 9.01 2.76 -23.37
CA THR A 52 10.17 3.66 -23.37
C THR A 52 10.70 3.96 -21.95
N ILE A 53 9.90 3.72 -20.92
CA ILE A 53 10.35 3.84 -19.53
C ILE A 53 11.00 2.52 -19.12
N THR A 54 12.30 2.56 -18.87
CA THR A 54 13.12 1.40 -18.47
C THR A 54 13.33 1.31 -16.96
N ALA A 55 13.08 2.41 -16.24
CA ALA A 55 13.16 2.43 -14.79
C ALA A 55 12.05 1.59 -14.14
N SER A 56 12.40 0.82 -13.10
CA SER A 56 11.42 0.12 -12.27
C SER A 56 10.62 1.11 -11.42
N ILE A 57 9.30 0.96 -11.39
CA ILE A 57 8.40 1.86 -10.65
C ILE A 57 7.99 1.21 -9.34
N VAL A 58 8.23 1.90 -8.23
CA VAL A 58 7.77 1.52 -6.89
C VAL A 58 6.70 2.51 -6.44
N ASN A 59 5.49 2.02 -6.20
CA ASN A 59 4.40 2.84 -5.69
C ASN A 59 4.59 3.12 -4.18
N GLY A 60 4.92 4.37 -3.83
CA GLY A 60 5.03 4.87 -2.46
C GLY A 60 3.72 5.43 -1.90
N GLY A 61 2.61 5.26 -2.63
CA GLY A 61 1.25 5.71 -2.31
C GLY A 61 0.61 6.49 -3.45
N ASP A 62 -0.60 6.11 -3.83
CA ASP A 62 -1.38 6.66 -4.93
C ASP A 62 -2.72 7.23 -4.45
N GLY A 63 -2.69 8.48 -4.04
CA GLY A 63 -3.90 9.19 -3.60
C GLY A 63 -4.65 8.48 -2.48
N SER A 64 -5.93 8.17 -2.72
CA SER A 64 -6.79 7.36 -1.85
C SER A 64 -6.78 5.85 -2.20
N GLY A 65 -5.99 5.43 -3.19
CA GLY A 65 -5.92 4.06 -3.68
C GLY A 65 -5.17 3.12 -2.73
N GLN A 66 -3.91 2.83 -3.03
CA GLN A 66 -3.10 1.86 -2.29
C GLN A 66 -1.87 2.49 -1.64
N HIS A 67 -1.34 1.79 -0.64
CA HIS A 67 -0.05 2.14 -0.02
C HIS A 67 0.82 0.87 0.12
N PRO A 68 1.27 0.26 -0.98
CA PRO A 68 1.93 -1.03 -0.94
C PRO A 68 3.24 -1.02 -0.16
N SER A 69 3.98 0.08 -0.16
CA SER A 69 5.20 0.20 0.64
C SER A 69 4.92 0.17 2.15
N GLN A 70 3.77 0.69 2.62
CA GLN A 70 3.37 0.56 4.02
C GLN A 70 3.00 -0.88 4.33
N SER A 71 2.23 -1.53 3.47
CA SER A 71 1.89 -2.95 3.67
C SER A 71 3.13 -3.84 3.73
N LEU A 72 4.16 -3.55 2.93
CA LEU A 72 5.44 -4.28 3.01
C LEU A 72 6.17 -4.06 4.34
N LEU A 73 6.09 -2.86 4.93
CA LEU A 73 6.64 -2.59 6.27
C LEU A 73 5.90 -3.40 7.34
N ASP A 74 4.58 -3.40 7.29
CA ASP A 74 3.74 -4.15 8.23
C ASP A 74 4.01 -5.66 8.11
N LEU A 75 4.07 -6.18 6.88
CA LEU A 75 4.41 -7.57 6.62
C LEU A 75 5.81 -7.93 7.11
N MET A 76 6.80 -7.04 6.91
CA MET A 76 8.15 -7.27 7.40
C MET A 76 8.16 -7.40 8.92
N THR A 77 7.41 -6.57 9.63
CA THR A 77 7.28 -6.62 11.10
C THR A 77 6.65 -7.94 11.55
N ILE A 78 5.53 -8.34 10.92
CA ILE A 78 4.87 -9.62 11.22
C ILE A 78 5.82 -10.79 10.93
N TYR A 79 6.51 -10.77 9.81
CA TYR A 79 7.43 -11.86 9.44
C TYR A 79 8.63 -11.95 10.38
N GLN A 80 9.14 -10.83 10.86
CA GLN A 80 10.26 -10.82 11.83
C GLN A 80 9.85 -11.43 13.18
N GLU A 81 8.59 -11.28 13.58
CA GLU A 81 8.08 -11.84 14.83
C GLU A 81 7.70 -13.31 14.69
N PHE A 82 6.95 -13.67 13.63
CA PHE A 82 6.33 -15.00 13.50
C PHE A 82 7.06 -15.93 12.52
N GLY A 83 7.81 -15.40 11.56
CA GLY A 83 8.50 -16.17 10.52
C GLY A 83 7.60 -16.73 9.41
N HIS A 84 6.28 -16.51 9.48
CA HIS A 84 5.28 -16.95 8.50
C HIS A 84 4.04 -16.03 8.54
N PHE A 85 3.09 -16.26 7.64
CA PHE A 85 1.79 -15.57 7.60
C PHE A 85 0.63 -16.57 7.62
N ASP A 86 0.82 -17.73 7.02
CA ASP A 86 -0.21 -18.74 6.89
C ASP A 86 -0.70 -19.20 8.26
N GLY A 87 -2.01 -19.17 8.46
CA GLY A 87 -2.68 -19.55 9.70
C GLY A 87 -2.67 -18.48 10.79
N LEU A 88 -1.93 -17.36 10.64
CA LEU A 88 -2.01 -16.27 11.62
C LEU A 88 -3.41 -15.64 11.63
N LYS A 89 -3.88 -15.30 12.81
CA LYS A 89 -5.10 -14.55 13.06
C LYS A 89 -4.76 -13.07 13.22
N VAL A 90 -5.22 -12.25 12.29
CA VAL A 90 -4.91 -10.81 12.26
C VAL A 90 -6.20 -10.00 12.36
N CYS A 91 -6.29 -9.11 13.34
CA CYS A 91 -7.37 -8.14 13.46
C CYS A 91 -6.91 -6.78 12.95
N ILE A 92 -7.65 -6.20 12.00
CA ILE A 92 -7.46 -4.81 11.55
C ILE A 92 -8.61 -3.98 12.12
N ALA A 93 -8.27 -2.99 12.95
CA ALA A 93 -9.26 -2.21 13.69
C ALA A 93 -9.15 -0.71 13.36
N GLY A 94 -10.30 -0.02 13.30
CA GLY A 94 -10.38 1.43 13.12
C GLY A 94 -11.26 1.86 11.96
N ASP A 95 -10.85 2.92 11.26
CA ASP A 95 -11.57 3.46 10.08
C ASP A 95 -11.22 2.64 8.83
N LEU A 96 -12.01 1.62 8.58
CA LEU A 96 -11.80 0.70 7.47
C LEU A 96 -12.21 1.31 6.12
N ASP A 97 -13.20 2.18 6.11
CA ASP A 97 -13.73 2.76 4.86
C ASP A 97 -12.72 3.70 4.19
N HIS A 98 -12.03 4.52 4.97
CA HIS A 98 -11.10 5.52 4.46
C HIS A 98 -9.62 5.07 4.49
N SER A 99 -9.30 3.97 5.18
CA SER A 99 -7.91 3.51 5.33
C SER A 99 -7.43 2.68 4.14
N ARG A 100 -6.67 3.32 3.25
CA ARG A 100 -5.96 2.62 2.16
C ARG A 100 -4.93 1.60 2.67
N VAL A 101 -4.38 1.81 3.86
CA VAL A 101 -3.45 0.86 4.49
C VAL A 101 -4.20 -0.40 4.90
N ALA A 102 -5.37 -0.27 5.55
CA ALA A 102 -6.23 -1.40 5.88
C ALA A 102 -6.61 -2.20 4.62
N LYS A 103 -7.01 -1.52 3.54
CA LYS A 103 -7.35 -2.16 2.25
C LYS A 103 -6.17 -2.91 1.64
N SER A 104 -4.98 -2.31 1.64
CA SER A 104 -3.78 -2.97 1.11
C SER A 104 -3.38 -4.18 1.96
N ASN A 105 -3.44 -4.05 3.29
CA ASN A 105 -3.08 -5.12 4.22
C ASN A 105 -4.06 -6.30 4.17
N MET A 106 -5.38 -6.05 4.10
CA MET A 106 -6.36 -7.13 3.98
C MET A 106 -6.13 -7.98 2.74
N GLN A 107 -5.88 -7.34 1.59
CA GLN A 107 -5.67 -8.05 0.33
C GLN A 107 -4.43 -8.94 0.37
N ILE A 108 -3.31 -8.41 0.87
CA ILE A 108 -2.06 -9.16 0.85
C ILE A 108 -2.00 -10.22 1.95
N LEU A 109 -2.46 -9.94 3.17
CA LEU A 109 -2.50 -10.91 4.26
C LEU A 109 -3.42 -12.08 3.94
N LYS A 110 -4.58 -11.83 3.32
CA LYS A 110 -5.48 -12.89 2.85
C LYS A 110 -4.79 -13.80 1.83
N ARG A 111 -4.06 -13.22 0.87
CA ARG A 111 -3.30 -13.99 -0.15
C ARG A 111 -2.17 -14.81 0.47
N LEU A 112 -1.62 -14.37 1.59
CA LEU A 112 -0.57 -15.06 2.34
C LEU A 112 -1.11 -16.10 3.33
N GLY A 113 -2.42 -16.34 3.38
CA GLY A 113 -3.06 -17.39 4.17
C GLY A 113 -3.46 -16.99 5.58
N ALA A 114 -3.40 -15.70 5.94
CA ALA A 114 -3.87 -15.23 7.23
C ALA A 114 -5.40 -15.28 7.33
N THR A 115 -5.91 -15.51 8.54
CA THR A 115 -7.31 -15.34 8.89
C THR A 115 -7.55 -13.92 9.38
N LEU A 116 -8.48 -13.20 8.73
CA LEU A 116 -8.69 -11.78 8.99
C LEU A 116 -9.97 -11.53 9.78
N TYR A 117 -9.82 -10.66 10.76
CA TYR A 117 -10.91 -10.06 11.54
C TYR A 117 -10.88 -8.54 11.35
N PHE A 118 -12.05 -7.92 11.35
CA PHE A 118 -12.20 -6.48 11.20
C PHE A 118 -13.02 -5.93 12.34
N ALA A 119 -12.53 -4.86 12.97
CA ALA A 119 -13.20 -4.24 14.09
C ALA A 119 -13.27 -2.72 13.93
N GLY A 120 -14.39 -2.11 14.30
CA GLY A 120 -14.60 -0.68 14.24
C GLY A 120 -16.07 -0.31 14.33
N PRO A 121 -16.40 0.98 14.47
CA PRO A 121 -17.75 1.48 14.41
C PRO A 121 -18.47 1.08 13.13
N ASP A 122 -19.79 0.83 13.20
CA ASP A 122 -20.58 0.38 12.04
C ASP A 122 -20.52 1.38 10.87
N GLU A 123 -20.43 2.66 11.17
CA GLU A 123 -20.32 3.73 10.18
C GLU A 123 -19.00 3.75 9.39
N TRP A 124 -17.98 3.04 9.87
CA TRP A 124 -16.65 2.92 9.23
C TRP A 124 -16.41 1.55 8.62
N ARG A 125 -17.46 0.72 8.57
CA ARG A 125 -17.38 -0.57 7.89
C ARG A 125 -17.52 -0.38 6.39
N SER A 126 -16.66 -1.04 5.65
CA SER A 126 -16.76 -1.14 4.19
C SER A 126 -17.16 -2.55 3.80
N ALA A 127 -18.17 -2.69 2.96
CA ALA A 127 -18.66 -4.00 2.47
C ALA A 127 -17.54 -4.78 1.73
N GLU A 128 -16.57 -4.10 1.18
CA GLU A 128 -15.40 -4.71 0.54
C GLU A 128 -14.66 -5.68 1.46
N PHE A 129 -14.64 -5.42 2.77
CA PHE A 129 -13.93 -6.24 3.75
C PHE A 129 -14.59 -7.59 4.02
N GLU A 130 -15.91 -7.71 3.79
CA GLU A 130 -16.67 -8.96 4.04
C GLU A 130 -16.15 -10.14 3.21
N GLU A 131 -15.60 -9.87 2.02
CA GLU A 131 -15.01 -10.91 1.17
C GLU A 131 -13.68 -11.46 1.72
N TYR A 132 -13.01 -10.69 2.58
CA TYR A 132 -11.67 -11.00 3.07
C TYR A 132 -11.66 -11.60 4.47
N GLY A 133 -12.65 -11.27 5.31
CA GLY A 133 -12.66 -11.73 6.69
C GLY A 133 -14.00 -11.46 7.39
N THR A 134 -13.97 -11.50 8.72
CA THR A 134 -15.17 -11.42 9.57
C THR A 134 -15.14 -10.15 10.42
N PHE A 135 -16.26 -9.42 10.42
CA PHE A 135 -16.45 -8.30 11.35
C PHE A 135 -16.76 -8.82 12.75
N VAL A 136 -16.05 -8.28 13.72
CA VAL A 136 -16.12 -8.67 15.15
C VAL A 136 -16.02 -7.43 16.03
N THR A 137 -16.28 -7.57 17.31
CA THR A 137 -15.85 -6.60 18.30
C THR A 137 -14.42 -6.93 18.78
N ILE A 138 -13.68 -5.94 19.23
CA ILE A 138 -12.31 -6.15 19.75
C ILE A 138 -12.32 -7.14 20.90
N ASP A 139 -13.30 -7.03 21.80
CA ASP A 139 -13.42 -7.89 22.99
C ASP A 139 -13.62 -9.36 22.65
N GLU A 140 -14.22 -9.66 21.50
CA GLU A 140 -14.43 -11.06 21.06
C GLU A 140 -13.15 -11.74 20.59
N VAL A 141 -12.16 -10.97 20.13
CA VAL A 141 -10.97 -11.56 19.47
C VAL A 141 -9.65 -11.20 20.12
N ILE A 142 -9.61 -10.27 21.07
CA ILE A 142 -8.36 -9.76 21.65
C ILE A 142 -7.49 -10.85 22.28
N GLU A 143 -8.09 -11.92 22.80
CA GLU A 143 -7.38 -13.06 23.38
C GLU A 143 -7.03 -14.14 22.35
N GLU A 144 -7.56 -14.03 21.12
CA GLU A 144 -7.42 -15.07 20.10
C GLU A 144 -6.53 -14.68 18.93
N VAL A 145 -6.31 -13.37 18.70
CA VAL A 145 -5.54 -12.90 17.55
C VAL A 145 -4.04 -12.85 17.87
N ASP A 146 -3.25 -13.19 16.87
CA ASP A 146 -1.79 -13.13 16.95
C ASP A 146 -1.29 -11.69 16.71
N VAL A 147 -2.01 -10.93 15.86
CA VAL A 147 -1.63 -9.57 15.46
C VAL A 147 -2.85 -8.66 15.52
N MET A 148 -2.67 -7.47 16.11
CA MET A 148 -3.67 -6.40 16.08
C MET A 148 -3.08 -5.14 15.42
N MET A 149 -3.77 -4.62 14.41
CA MET A 149 -3.39 -3.43 13.64
C MET A 149 -4.43 -2.33 13.85
N PHE A 150 -3.97 -1.07 14.07
CA PHE A 150 -4.81 0.10 14.29
C PHE A 150 -4.55 1.21 13.27
#